data_6363dd34bf54b94f7c70e7a6b556b4e7
#
_entry.id   6363dd34bf54b94f7c70e7a6b556b4e7
#
_cell.length_a   1.000
_cell.length_b   1.000
_cell.length_c   1.000
_cell.angle_alpha   90.00
_cell.angle_beta   90.00
_cell.angle_gamma   90.00
#
_symmetry.space_group_name_H-M   'P 1'
#
loop_
_entity.id
_entity.type
_entity.pdbx_description
1 polymer ?
#
loop_
_entity_poly.entity_id
_entity_poly.type
_entity_poly.pdbx_seq_one_letter_code
_entity_poly.pdbx_strand_id
1 'polypeptide(L)'
;MEGRETDLEYNLLMGLTGASVSKHLLDEHFTLLWANDFYYDMIGYPKEEYEALFHNKPDLYFKGYDEAWNILSKNVYETIANKASGYETVIQMPTRKGKRWTKITSTFTDQLQDGIPISYTVMTDVEDVMRRRIEQTITYDNIPGFISKHKVHKDGSFTLLEVNDKYMDLSLIHISEPTRHAQI
;
A
#
# COMPACT_ATOMS: atom_id res chain seq x y z
N MET A 1 -3.00 34.50 -17.00
CA MET A 1 -2.10 33.73 -17.86
C MET A 1 -1.20 32.77 -17.04
N GLU A 2 -0.72 33.17 -15.86
CA GLU A 2 0.12 32.33 -14.98
C GLU A 2 -0.48 30.96 -14.60
N GLY A 3 -1.77 30.88 -14.34
CA GLY A 3 -2.41 29.62 -13.93
C GLY A 3 -2.42 28.52 -14.99
N ARG A 4 -2.47 28.87 -16.28
CA ARG A 4 -2.47 27.89 -17.38
C ARG A 4 -1.09 27.29 -17.66
N GLU A 5 -0.03 28.06 -17.45
CA GLU A 5 1.35 27.63 -17.66
C GLU A 5 1.78 26.66 -16.56
N THR A 6 1.40 26.96 -15.31
CA THR A 6 1.64 26.09 -14.14
C THR A 6 0.91 24.76 -14.25
N ASP A 7 -0.32 24.75 -14.78
CA ASP A 7 -1.09 23.53 -15.02
C ASP A 7 -0.47 22.66 -16.11
N LEU A 8 0.08 23.26 -17.17
CA LEU A 8 0.76 22.55 -18.25
C LEU A 8 2.08 21.92 -17.78
N GLU A 9 2.90 22.66 -17.05
CA GLU A 9 4.16 22.17 -16.48
C GLU A 9 3.89 21.03 -15.48
N TYR A 10 2.87 21.19 -14.63
CA TYR A 10 2.46 20.16 -13.68
C TYR A 10 2.03 18.88 -14.40
N ASN A 11 1.19 18.97 -15.42
CA ASN A 11 0.75 17.83 -16.21
C ASN A 11 1.89 17.15 -16.96
N LEU A 12 2.86 17.92 -17.49
CA LEU A 12 4.05 17.38 -18.12
C LEU A 12 4.95 16.64 -17.14
N LEU A 13 5.20 17.21 -15.97
CA LEU A 13 5.99 16.57 -14.92
C LEU A 13 5.34 15.28 -14.43
N MET A 14 4.03 15.28 -14.22
CA MET A 14 3.26 14.10 -13.82
C MET A 14 3.26 13.04 -14.93
N GLY A 15 3.17 13.44 -16.19
CA GLY A 15 3.29 12.55 -17.36
C GLY A 15 4.66 11.88 -17.47
N LEU A 16 5.74 12.59 -17.17
CA LEU A 16 7.09 12.05 -17.19
C LEU A 16 7.36 11.04 -16.08
N THR A 17 6.71 11.16 -14.93
CA THR A 17 6.88 10.23 -13.80
C THR A 17 6.10 8.93 -13.96
N GLY A 18 5.12 8.87 -14.87
CA GLY A 18 4.23 7.72 -15.05
C GLY A 18 3.42 7.38 -13.78
N ALA A 19 3.29 8.35 -12.88
CA ALA A 19 2.60 8.16 -11.62
C ALA A 19 1.13 8.58 -11.73
N SER A 20 0.24 7.78 -11.15
CA SER A 20 -1.15 8.15 -10.92
C SER A 20 -1.22 9.17 -9.79
N VAL A 21 -1.79 10.33 -10.04
CA VAL A 21 -1.98 11.39 -9.05
C VAL A 21 -3.43 11.80 -8.99
N SER A 22 -3.95 11.93 -7.77
CA SER A 22 -5.34 12.34 -7.54
C SER A 22 -5.45 13.28 -6.35
N LYS A 23 -6.52 14.08 -6.36
CA LYS A 23 -6.90 15.03 -5.32
C LYS A 23 -8.25 14.61 -4.77
N HIS A 24 -8.36 14.46 -3.45
CA HIS A 24 -9.57 14.01 -2.80
C HIS A 24 -10.02 14.98 -1.72
N LEU A 25 -11.33 15.08 -1.57
CA LEU A 25 -11.96 15.68 -0.41
C LEU A 25 -12.03 14.60 0.70
N LEU A 26 -11.69 14.96 1.93
CA LEU A 26 -11.74 14.03 3.07
C LEU A 26 -13.15 14.00 3.70
N ASP A 27 -14.18 13.88 2.85
CA ASP A 27 -15.57 13.66 3.23
C ASP A 27 -15.85 12.16 3.48
N GLU A 28 -17.11 11.81 3.71
CA GLU A 28 -17.53 10.42 3.95
C GLU A 28 -17.30 9.46 2.78
N HIS A 29 -17.19 10.01 1.56
CA HIS A 29 -16.97 9.27 0.32
C HIS A 29 -15.52 9.28 -0.16
N PHE A 30 -14.66 10.12 0.44
CA PHE A 30 -13.32 10.48 -0.06
C PHE A 30 -13.37 10.98 -1.49
N THR A 31 -14.35 11.87 -1.76
CA THR A 31 -14.74 12.34 -3.10
C THR A 31 -13.54 12.74 -3.94
N LEU A 32 -13.42 12.17 -5.14
CA LEU A 32 -12.39 12.50 -6.12
C LEU A 32 -12.70 13.87 -6.73
N LEU A 33 -11.85 14.86 -6.48
CA LEU A 33 -11.97 16.20 -7.02
C LEU A 33 -11.27 16.34 -8.37
N TRP A 34 -10.16 15.65 -8.53
CA TRP A 34 -9.34 15.65 -9.74
C TRP A 34 -8.41 14.43 -9.76
N ALA A 35 -8.12 13.94 -10.94
CA ALA A 35 -7.07 12.96 -11.19
C ALA A 35 -6.44 13.18 -12.56
N ASN A 36 -5.18 12.76 -12.73
CA ASN A 36 -4.53 12.73 -14.03
C ASN A 36 -4.93 11.47 -14.83
N ASP A 37 -4.58 11.42 -16.12
CA ASP A 37 -4.94 10.31 -17.00
C ASP A 37 -4.37 8.96 -16.51
N PHE A 38 -3.18 8.96 -15.89
CA PHE A 38 -2.57 7.75 -15.32
C PHE A 38 -3.41 7.12 -14.21
N TYR A 39 -4.21 7.92 -13.48
CA TYR A 39 -5.17 7.38 -12.49
C TYR A 39 -6.18 6.48 -13.17
N TYR A 40 -6.79 6.95 -14.24
CA TYR A 40 -7.83 6.24 -14.99
C TYR A 40 -7.25 5.04 -15.74
N ASP A 41 -6.06 5.17 -16.31
CA ASP A 41 -5.34 4.07 -16.96
C ASP A 41 -5.01 2.95 -15.96
N MET A 42 -4.58 3.29 -14.75
CA MET A 42 -4.23 2.32 -13.71
C MET A 42 -5.44 1.50 -13.26
N ILE A 43 -6.58 2.15 -13.03
CA ILE A 43 -7.81 1.46 -12.64
C ILE A 43 -8.54 0.80 -13.82
N GLY A 44 -8.19 1.19 -15.07
CA GLY A 44 -8.71 0.63 -16.30
C GLY A 44 -10.11 1.11 -16.70
N TYR A 45 -10.51 2.28 -16.20
CA TYR A 45 -11.77 2.93 -16.56
C TYR A 45 -11.48 4.28 -17.21
N PRO A 46 -12.02 4.59 -18.41
CA PRO A 46 -12.03 5.95 -18.93
C PRO A 46 -12.69 6.91 -17.94
N LYS A 47 -12.24 8.16 -17.92
CA LYS A 47 -12.72 9.16 -16.97
C LYS A 47 -14.24 9.29 -16.97
N GLU A 48 -14.83 9.44 -18.15
CA GLU A 48 -16.27 9.63 -18.33
C GLU A 48 -17.07 8.41 -17.84
N GLU A 49 -16.53 7.21 -18.04
CA GLU A 49 -17.15 5.97 -17.56
C GLU A 49 -17.05 5.87 -16.04
N TYR A 50 -15.89 6.23 -15.47
CA TYR A 50 -15.70 6.26 -14.01
C TYR A 50 -16.66 7.24 -13.33
N GLU A 51 -16.78 8.45 -13.88
CA GLU A 51 -17.69 9.48 -13.39
C GLU A 51 -19.17 9.02 -13.47
N ALA A 52 -19.55 8.39 -14.59
CA ALA A 52 -20.91 7.89 -14.77
C ALA A 52 -21.27 6.74 -13.83
N LEU A 53 -20.33 5.81 -13.56
CA LEU A 53 -20.57 4.63 -12.73
C LEU A 53 -20.43 4.92 -11.24
N PHE A 54 -19.45 5.70 -10.87
CA PHE A 54 -19.06 5.86 -9.46
C PHE A 54 -19.25 7.29 -8.93
N HIS A 55 -19.68 8.24 -9.77
CA HIS A 55 -19.98 9.63 -9.37
C HIS A 55 -18.82 10.31 -8.63
N ASN A 56 -17.58 9.99 -9.01
CA ASN A 56 -16.36 10.44 -8.32
C ASN A 56 -16.30 10.06 -6.82
N LYS A 57 -16.99 8.98 -6.43
CA LYS A 57 -17.06 8.49 -5.05
C LYS A 57 -16.28 7.17 -4.92
N PRO A 58 -15.08 7.18 -4.34
CA PRO A 58 -14.29 5.96 -4.13
C PRO A 58 -15.01 4.85 -3.38
N ASP A 59 -15.84 5.16 -2.38
CA ASP A 59 -16.63 4.14 -1.68
C ASP A 59 -17.54 3.34 -2.62
N LEU A 60 -18.12 3.97 -3.66
CA LEU A 60 -18.89 3.28 -4.69
C LEU A 60 -17.99 2.43 -5.61
N TYR A 61 -16.80 2.93 -5.94
CA TYR A 61 -15.82 2.18 -6.73
C TYR A 61 -15.33 0.93 -6.01
N PHE A 62 -15.10 1.01 -4.70
CA PHE A 62 -14.67 -0.12 -3.88
C PHE A 62 -15.80 -1.06 -3.45
N LYS A 63 -17.04 -0.83 -3.86
CA LYS A 63 -18.17 -1.68 -3.51
C LYS A 63 -17.94 -3.14 -3.94
N GLY A 64 -17.96 -4.06 -2.95
CA GLY A 64 -17.61 -5.47 -3.16
C GLY A 64 -16.12 -5.80 -2.99
N TYR A 65 -15.31 -4.82 -2.61
CA TYR A 65 -13.88 -4.97 -2.29
C TYR A 65 -13.60 -4.46 -0.86
N ASP A 66 -14.38 -4.97 0.09
CA ASP A 66 -14.46 -4.46 1.47
C ASP A 66 -13.10 -4.48 2.18
N GLU A 67 -12.25 -5.47 1.92
CA GLU A 67 -10.91 -5.54 2.51
C GLU A 67 -10.06 -4.33 2.12
N ALA A 68 -10.00 -4.01 0.82
CA ALA A 68 -9.23 -2.89 0.32
C ALA A 68 -9.80 -1.55 0.82
N TRP A 69 -11.13 -1.41 0.83
CA TRP A 69 -11.81 -0.23 1.36
C TRP A 69 -11.56 -0.03 2.85
N ASN A 70 -11.64 -1.10 3.65
CA ASN A 70 -11.39 -1.04 5.09
C ASN A 70 -9.95 -0.62 5.41
N ILE A 71 -8.96 -1.11 4.65
CA ILE A 71 -7.56 -0.68 4.80
C ILE A 71 -7.42 0.81 4.50
N LEU A 72 -7.97 1.30 3.39
CA LEU A 72 -7.89 2.70 3.00
C LEU A 72 -8.58 3.62 3.99
N SER A 73 -9.85 3.35 4.31
CA SER A 73 -10.64 4.18 5.22
C SER A 73 -10.03 4.22 6.63
N LYS A 74 -9.53 3.08 7.13
CA LYS A 74 -8.81 3.02 8.40
C LYS A 74 -7.59 3.92 8.39
N ASN A 75 -6.74 3.86 7.36
CA ASN A 75 -5.56 4.72 7.25
C ASN A 75 -5.93 6.21 7.26
N VAL A 76 -6.98 6.61 6.53
CA VAL A 76 -7.46 7.99 6.53
C VAL A 76 -7.91 8.42 7.92
N TYR A 77 -8.78 7.64 8.58
CA TYR A 77 -9.29 8.00 9.91
C TYR A 77 -8.20 8.02 10.98
N GLU A 78 -7.26 7.07 10.96
CA GLU A 78 -6.10 7.07 11.87
C GLU A 78 -5.19 8.27 11.63
N THR A 79 -4.96 8.66 10.38
CA THR A 79 -4.17 9.84 10.03
C THR A 79 -4.82 11.12 10.57
N ILE A 80 -6.14 11.26 10.42
CA ILE A 80 -6.90 12.39 10.98
C ILE A 80 -6.84 12.39 12.50
N ALA A 81 -7.11 11.26 13.14
CA ALA A 81 -7.12 11.13 14.61
C ALA A 81 -5.76 11.47 15.24
N ASN A 82 -4.67 11.04 14.58
CA ASN A 82 -3.30 11.27 15.05
C ASN A 82 -2.73 12.62 14.60
N LYS A 83 -3.48 13.44 13.85
CA LYS A 83 -3.01 14.69 13.24
C LYS A 83 -1.72 14.51 12.43
N ALA A 84 -1.58 13.36 11.78
CA ALA A 84 -0.44 13.08 10.91
C ALA A 84 -0.64 13.76 9.54
N SER A 85 0.48 14.02 8.86
CA SER A 85 0.47 14.69 7.54
C SER A 85 0.09 13.79 6.37
N GLY A 86 -0.11 12.49 6.60
CA GLY A 86 -0.46 11.53 5.56
C GLY A 86 -0.17 10.09 5.96
N TYR A 87 -0.35 9.18 5.02
CA TYR A 87 -0.08 7.76 5.21
C TYR A 87 0.50 7.11 3.94
N GLU A 88 1.07 5.93 4.13
CA GLU A 88 1.51 5.06 3.07
C GLU A 88 0.97 3.65 3.33
N THR A 89 0.44 3.00 2.30
CA THR A 89 -0.07 1.63 2.39
C THR A 89 0.09 0.91 1.06
N VAL A 90 0.06 -0.43 1.11
CA VAL A 90 0.03 -1.29 -0.08
C VAL A 90 -1.22 -2.15 -0.01
N ILE A 91 -2.02 -2.11 -1.05
CA ILE A 91 -3.27 -2.88 -1.14
C ILE A 91 -3.38 -3.61 -2.47
N GLN A 92 -4.25 -4.59 -2.53
CA GLN A 92 -4.75 -5.15 -3.78
C GLN A 92 -5.87 -4.26 -4.32
N MET A 93 -5.49 -3.24 -5.11
CA MET A 93 -6.41 -2.30 -5.74
C MET A 93 -7.31 -3.04 -6.74
N PRO A 94 -8.65 -2.91 -6.65
CA PRO A 94 -9.52 -3.41 -7.71
C PRO A 94 -9.24 -2.64 -9.00
N THR A 95 -9.23 -3.33 -10.12
CA THR A 95 -9.17 -2.73 -11.45
C THR A 95 -10.15 -3.44 -12.38
N ARG A 96 -10.44 -2.87 -13.53
CA ARG A 96 -11.30 -3.52 -14.53
C ARG A 96 -10.78 -4.89 -14.98
N LYS A 97 -9.46 -5.13 -14.88
CA LYS A 97 -8.79 -6.37 -15.29
C LYS A 97 -8.50 -7.34 -14.14
N GLY A 98 -8.99 -7.05 -12.94
CA GLY A 98 -8.72 -7.80 -11.72
C GLY A 98 -7.98 -6.98 -10.68
N LYS A 99 -7.53 -7.62 -9.61
CA LYS A 99 -6.79 -6.93 -8.54
C LYS A 99 -5.33 -6.71 -8.94
N ARG A 100 -4.75 -5.58 -8.52
CA ARG A 100 -3.32 -5.26 -8.70
C ARG A 100 -2.72 -4.73 -7.41
N TRP A 101 -1.51 -5.16 -7.09
CA TRP A 101 -0.78 -4.61 -5.98
C TRP A 101 -0.39 -3.16 -6.26
N THR A 102 -0.93 -2.26 -5.45
CA THR A 102 -0.75 -0.82 -5.61
C THR A 102 -0.27 -0.23 -4.29
N LYS A 103 0.83 0.51 -4.36
CA LYS A 103 1.29 1.35 -3.27
C LYS A 103 0.56 2.69 -3.36
N ILE A 104 -0.02 3.12 -2.24
CA ILE A 104 -0.74 4.37 -2.10
C ILE A 104 0.00 5.24 -1.09
N THR A 105 0.37 6.44 -1.50
CA THR A 105 0.95 7.46 -0.64
C THR A 105 0.04 8.67 -0.67
N SER A 106 -0.54 9.04 0.46
CA SER A 106 -1.46 10.18 0.58
C SER A 106 -0.88 11.22 1.52
N THR A 107 -0.95 12.49 1.12
CA THR A 107 -0.55 13.65 1.91
C THR A 107 -1.76 14.53 2.16
N PHE A 108 -2.01 14.84 3.42
CA PHE A 108 -3.08 15.73 3.84
C PHE A 108 -2.57 17.15 3.85
N THR A 109 -3.41 18.10 3.43
CA THR A 109 -3.04 19.50 3.33
C THR A 109 -3.92 20.36 4.24
N ASP A 110 -3.47 21.58 4.50
CA ASP A 110 -4.26 22.59 5.21
C ASP A 110 -5.29 23.27 4.29
N GLN A 111 -5.35 22.88 3.00
CA GLN A 111 -6.35 23.39 2.08
C GLN A 111 -7.72 22.84 2.42
N LEU A 112 -8.72 23.71 2.40
CA LEU A 112 -10.10 23.35 2.64
C LEU A 112 -10.94 23.66 1.39
N GLN A 113 -11.90 22.79 1.10
CA GLN A 113 -12.99 23.07 0.18
C GLN A 113 -14.30 22.87 0.94
N ASP A 114 -15.11 23.91 1.02
CA ASP A 114 -16.35 23.95 1.81
C ASP A 114 -16.16 23.53 3.29
N GLY A 115 -14.98 23.85 3.85
CA GLY A 115 -14.62 23.53 5.22
C GLY A 115 -14.10 22.10 5.43
N ILE A 116 -13.98 21.30 4.38
CA ILE A 116 -13.49 19.91 4.43
C ILE A 116 -12.04 19.85 3.92
N PRO A 117 -11.13 19.17 4.62
CA PRO A 117 -9.73 19.05 4.21
C PRO A 117 -9.55 18.32 2.88
N ILE A 118 -8.44 18.64 2.21
CA ILE A 118 -8.05 18.04 0.94
C ILE A 118 -6.80 17.18 1.13
N SER A 119 -6.76 16.03 0.46
CA SER A 119 -5.57 15.20 0.32
C SER A 119 -5.14 15.07 -1.13
N TYR A 120 -3.81 14.90 -1.32
CA TYR A 120 -3.22 14.47 -2.59
C TYR A 120 -2.70 13.05 -2.44
N THR A 121 -3.01 12.22 -3.40
CA THR A 121 -2.69 10.80 -3.38
C THR A 121 -1.92 10.42 -4.63
N VAL A 122 -0.81 9.71 -4.43
CA VAL A 122 -0.03 9.08 -5.49
C VAL A 122 -0.24 7.58 -5.41
N MET A 123 -0.59 6.96 -6.54
CA MET A 123 -0.66 5.51 -6.66
C MET A 123 0.46 5.02 -7.59
N THR A 124 1.12 3.95 -7.18
CA THR A 124 2.19 3.31 -7.94
C THR A 124 1.91 1.82 -8.06
N ASP A 125 1.99 1.29 -9.27
CA ASP A 125 1.93 -0.15 -9.51
C ASP A 125 3.18 -0.82 -8.93
N VAL A 126 2.98 -1.75 -8.01
CA VAL A 126 4.04 -2.53 -7.36
C VAL A 126 3.85 -4.04 -7.58
N GLU A 127 3.07 -4.43 -8.59
CA GLU A 127 2.75 -5.82 -8.90
C GLU A 127 3.99 -6.69 -9.05
N ASP A 128 4.96 -6.23 -9.86
CA ASP A 128 6.19 -6.99 -10.08
C ASP A 128 7.06 -7.11 -8.84
N VAL A 129 7.08 -6.08 -7.99
CA VAL A 129 7.83 -6.08 -6.73
C VAL A 129 7.20 -7.06 -5.75
N MET A 130 5.88 -7.00 -5.60
CA MET A 130 5.13 -7.88 -4.69
C MET A 130 5.14 -9.33 -5.15
N ARG A 131 4.99 -9.57 -6.45
CA ARG A 131 5.09 -10.92 -7.02
C ARG A 131 6.46 -11.55 -6.74
N ARG A 132 7.56 -10.84 -7.02
CA ARG A 132 8.91 -11.33 -6.71
C ARG A 132 9.10 -11.60 -5.21
N ARG A 133 8.56 -10.72 -4.35
CA ARG A 133 8.63 -10.91 -2.91
C ARG A 133 7.89 -12.17 -2.45
N ILE A 134 6.68 -12.39 -2.98
CA ILE A 134 5.88 -13.59 -2.70
C ILE A 134 6.60 -14.85 -3.20
N GLU A 135 7.12 -14.84 -4.43
CA GLU A 135 7.89 -15.94 -5.01
C GLU A 135 9.13 -16.28 -4.18
N GLN A 136 9.86 -15.26 -3.70
CA GLN A 136 11.01 -15.44 -2.82
C GLN A 136 10.60 -16.06 -1.47
N THR A 137 9.52 -15.59 -0.87
CA THR A 137 9.01 -16.13 0.39
C THR A 137 8.58 -17.60 0.23
N ILE A 138 7.81 -17.91 -0.82
CA ILE A 138 7.39 -19.29 -1.10
C ILE A 138 8.60 -20.20 -1.32
N THR A 139 9.62 -19.75 -2.04
CA THR A 139 10.85 -20.52 -2.28
C THR A 139 11.61 -20.76 -0.97
N TYR A 140 11.73 -19.74 -0.13
CA TYR A 140 12.43 -19.77 1.14
C TYR A 140 11.79 -20.78 2.12
N ASP A 141 10.47 -20.78 2.24
CA ASP A 141 9.72 -21.69 3.13
C ASP A 141 9.65 -23.11 2.59
N ASN A 142 9.75 -23.30 1.28
CA ASN A 142 9.75 -24.63 0.64
C ASN A 142 11.12 -25.30 0.53
N ILE A 143 12.23 -24.63 0.88
CA ILE A 143 13.55 -25.26 0.92
C ILE A 143 13.55 -26.39 1.98
N PRO A 144 13.97 -27.63 1.62
CA PRO A 144 14.00 -28.75 2.56
C PRO A 144 15.19 -28.65 3.51
N GLY A 145 15.30 -27.58 4.28
CA GLY A 145 16.38 -27.31 5.22
C GLY A 145 16.04 -26.16 6.16
N PHE A 146 16.86 -26.03 7.21
CA PHE A 146 16.76 -24.94 8.16
C PHE A 146 17.51 -23.73 7.62
N ILE A 147 16.81 -22.63 7.41
CA ILE A 147 17.40 -21.39 6.91
C ILE A 147 17.21 -20.30 7.95
N SER A 148 18.27 -19.58 8.21
CA SER A 148 18.26 -18.39 9.05
C SER A 148 19.08 -17.28 8.42
N LYS A 149 18.64 -16.04 8.58
CA LYS A 149 19.30 -14.83 8.13
C LYS A 149 19.74 -14.02 9.33
N HIS A 150 21.00 -13.68 9.39
CA HIS A 150 21.58 -12.95 10.50
C HIS A 150 22.19 -11.62 10.04
N LYS A 151 22.08 -10.61 10.89
CA LYS A 151 22.87 -9.39 10.81
C LYS A 151 24.11 -9.55 11.66
N VAL A 152 25.29 -9.44 11.07
CA VAL A 152 26.56 -9.45 11.79
C VAL A 152 26.94 -8.03 12.17
N HIS A 153 27.29 -7.81 13.41
CA HIS A 153 27.72 -6.53 13.95
C HIS A 153 29.26 -6.44 13.98
N LYS A 154 29.79 -5.21 14.07
CA LYS A 154 31.25 -4.97 14.06
C LYS A 154 31.99 -5.58 15.25
N ASP A 155 31.30 -5.83 16.35
CA ASP A 155 31.82 -6.47 17.58
C ASP A 155 31.82 -8.00 17.51
N GLY A 156 31.42 -8.58 16.35
CA GLY A 156 31.32 -10.03 16.16
C GLY A 156 30.02 -10.64 16.67
N SER A 157 29.13 -9.87 17.29
CA SER A 157 27.79 -10.34 17.63
C SER A 157 26.89 -10.43 16.39
N PHE A 158 25.81 -11.20 16.49
CA PHE A 158 24.83 -11.31 15.40
C PHE A 158 23.41 -11.28 15.95
N THR A 159 22.52 -10.69 15.15
CA THR A 159 21.07 -10.64 15.40
C THR A 159 20.37 -11.50 14.38
N LEU A 160 19.52 -12.43 14.82
CA LEU A 160 18.65 -13.21 13.96
C LEU A 160 17.61 -12.25 13.33
N LEU A 161 17.54 -12.21 12.00
CA LEU A 161 16.61 -11.35 11.27
C LEU A 161 15.38 -12.12 10.77
N GLU A 162 15.61 -13.35 10.31
CA GLU A 162 14.58 -14.13 9.61
C GLU A 162 14.90 -15.62 9.67
N VAL A 163 13.89 -16.45 9.76
CA VAL A 163 13.98 -17.91 9.73
C VAL A 163 12.84 -18.47 8.90
N ASN A 164 13.04 -19.61 8.23
CA ASN A 164 11.97 -20.30 7.56
C ASN A 164 11.12 -21.14 8.52
N ASP A 165 9.93 -21.58 8.07
CA ASP A 165 8.97 -22.32 8.90
C ASP A 165 9.60 -23.59 9.52
N LYS A 166 10.44 -24.30 8.77
CA LYS A 166 11.12 -25.52 9.28
C LYS A 166 12.08 -25.23 10.42
N TYR A 167 12.72 -24.08 10.44
CA TYR A 167 13.55 -23.66 11.56
C TYR A 167 12.70 -23.36 12.79
N MET A 168 11.54 -22.71 12.60
CA MET A 168 10.59 -22.42 13.68
C MET A 168 10.06 -23.71 14.31
N ASP A 169 9.63 -24.66 13.49
CA ASP A 169 9.12 -25.96 13.96
C ASP A 169 10.16 -26.70 14.82
N LEU A 170 11.42 -26.72 14.39
CA LEU A 170 12.49 -27.34 15.17
C LEU A 170 12.75 -26.64 16.50
N SER A 171 12.73 -25.30 16.53
CA SER A 171 12.97 -24.51 17.75
C SER A 171 11.86 -24.70 18.77
N LEU A 172 10.61 -24.86 18.35
CA LEU A 172 9.46 -25.11 19.21
C LEU A 172 9.49 -26.52 19.84
N ILE A 173 9.99 -27.53 19.14
CA ILE A 173 10.15 -28.88 19.68
C ILE A 173 11.17 -28.89 20.83
N HIS A 174 12.27 -28.16 20.73
CA HIS A 174 13.28 -28.08 21.77
C HIS A 174 12.84 -27.26 23.01
N ILE A 175 11.90 -26.35 22.89
CA ILE A 175 11.36 -25.58 24.03
C ILE A 175 10.32 -26.42 24.81
N SER A 176 9.68 -27.39 24.17
CA SER A 176 8.62 -28.22 24.78
C SER A 176 9.08 -29.52 25.41
N GLU A 177 10.35 -29.93 25.24
CA GLU A 177 10.90 -31.10 25.96
C GLU A 177 11.45 -30.67 27.34
N PRO A 178 10.81 -31.09 28.45
CA PRO A 178 11.42 -30.91 29.78
C PRO A 178 12.67 -31.77 29.85
N THR A 179 13.83 -31.15 30.09
CA THR A 179 15.09 -31.84 30.40
C THR A 179 14.84 -32.82 31.55
N ARG A 180 14.69 -34.08 31.26
CA ARG A 180 14.81 -35.15 32.24
C ARG A 180 16.30 -35.23 32.62
N HIS A 181 16.67 -34.55 33.70
CA HIS A 181 17.91 -34.87 34.36
C HIS A 181 17.81 -36.28 34.92
N ALA A 182 18.53 -37.21 34.26
CA ALA A 182 18.84 -38.50 34.87
C ALA A 182 19.79 -38.24 36.08
N GLN A 183 19.28 -38.38 37.29
CA GLN A 183 20.11 -38.56 38.44
C GLN A 183 20.65 -39.99 38.40
N ILE A 184 21.97 -40.10 38.39
CA ILE A 184 22.72 -41.28 38.79
C ILE A 184 23.32 -41.00 40.17
#